data_9fd0fb8679c87feab255278b1f4022a1
#
_entry.id   9fd0fb8679c87feab255278b1f4022a1
#
_cell.length_a   1.000
_cell.length_b   1.000
_cell.length_c   1.000
_cell.angle_alpha   90.00
_cell.angle_beta   90.00
_cell.angle_gamma   90.00
#
_symmetry.space_group_name_H-M   'P 1'
#
loop_
_entity.id
_entity.type
_entity.pdbx_description
1 polymer ?
#
loop_
_entity_poly.entity_id
_entity_poly.type
_entity_poly.pdbx_seq_one_letter_code
_entity_poly.pdbx_strand_id
1 'polypeptide(L)'
;KIYEATASQLYDVPMELIKKGNPEYSLRQYGKAATLALGYGGGTSALITAGHLDKDTPEEELLDIRNRWRQANPAIVQFWRTVEAAAKQAVATGRYIELQNGRLAFARECDPKNGQDFLTIRLPNGRKLHYVNPHIGTNRFGQGSICYWGQNQQTKKWTVLETYGSKLTENITQAVARDCLAETIQRLEAAGFPVVFHIHDEVVIDASPEVANLTAVEKIMKQPPGWAPDLPLNADGWTNPFFKKD
;
A
#
# COMPACT_ATOMS: atom_id res chain seq x y z
N LYS A 1 -11.73 -6.76 8.43
CA LYS A 1 -12.41 -5.91 9.47
C LYS A 1 -11.58 -4.67 9.89
N ILE A 2 -10.60 -4.27 9.05
CA ILE A 2 -9.76 -3.10 9.36
C ILE A 2 -10.59 -1.80 9.38
N TYR A 3 -11.56 -1.68 8.48
CA TYR A 3 -12.39 -0.48 8.36
C TYR A 3 -13.34 -0.33 9.55
N GLU A 4 -13.90 -1.43 10.04
CA GLU A 4 -14.73 -1.47 11.24
C GLU A 4 -13.91 -1.10 12.49
N ALA A 5 -12.68 -1.62 12.60
CA ALA A 5 -11.77 -1.28 13.68
C ALA A 5 -11.38 0.22 13.65
N THR A 6 -11.06 0.75 12.48
CA THR A 6 -10.78 2.19 12.32
C THR A 6 -11.99 3.05 12.68
N ALA A 7 -13.20 2.67 12.23
CA ALA A 7 -14.41 3.40 12.57
C ALA A 7 -14.69 3.35 14.08
N SER A 8 -14.53 2.19 14.71
CA SER A 8 -14.64 2.03 16.16
C SER A 8 -13.73 2.99 16.93
N GLN A 9 -12.47 3.08 16.51
CA GLN A 9 -11.47 3.96 17.14
C GLN A 9 -11.77 5.46 16.94
N LEU A 10 -12.33 5.82 15.79
CA LEU A 10 -12.60 7.24 15.47
C LEU A 10 -13.87 7.77 16.13
N TYR A 11 -14.90 6.92 16.24
CA TYR A 11 -16.24 7.33 16.69
C TYR A 11 -16.61 6.79 18.07
N ASP A 12 -15.69 6.07 18.72
CA ASP A 12 -15.91 5.44 20.04
C ASP A 12 -17.15 4.53 20.08
N VAL A 13 -17.38 3.81 18.99
CA VAL A 13 -18.49 2.84 18.83
C VAL A 13 -17.92 1.43 18.86
N PRO A 14 -18.45 0.51 19.67
CA PRO A 14 -18.00 -0.88 19.69
C PRO A 14 -18.02 -1.53 18.30
N MET A 15 -16.90 -2.17 17.91
CA MET A 15 -16.73 -2.77 16.58
C MET A 15 -17.83 -3.80 16.26
N GLU A 16 -18.38 -4.44 17.29
CA GLU A 16 -19.47 -5.42 17.19
C GLU A 16 -20.77 -4.81 16.66
N LEU A 17 -20.98 -3.52 16.85
CA LEU A 17 -22.15 -2.79 16.35
C LEU A 17 -21.96 -2.37 14.87
N ILE A 18 -20.73 -2.25 14.39
CA ILE A 18 -20.42 -1.86 13.00
C ILE A 18 -20.53 -3.08 12.08
N LYS A 19 -21.71 -3.67 12.03
CA LYS A 19 -22.02 -4.87 11.23
C LYS A 19 -23.17 -4.60 10.27
N LYS A 20 -23.16 -5.30 9.13
CA LYS A 20 -24.25 -5.25 8.15
C LYS A 20 -25.58 -5.60 8.83
N GLY A 21 -26.55 -4.71 8.69
CA GLY A 21 -27.87 -4.82 9.34
C GLY A 21 -28.07 -3.87 10.52
N ASN A 22 -27.01 -3.31 11.10
CA ASN A 22 -27.10 -2.32 12.17
C ASN A 22 -27.01 -0.87 11.59
N PRO A 23 -27.63 0.12 12.25
CA PRO A 23 -27.51 1.53 11.86
C PRO A 23 -26.06 2.01 11.80
N GLU A 24 -25.21 1.57 12.73
CA GLU A 24 -23.80 1.92 12.85
C GLU A 24 -22.94 1.40 11.69
N TYR A 25 -23.47 0.51 10.85
CA TYR A 25 -22.73 -0.02 9.69
C TYR A 25 -22.30 1.08 8.71
N SER A 26 -23.02 2.19 8.65
CA SER A 26 -22.65 3.37 7.85
C SER A 26 -21.27 3.91 8.24
N LEU A 27 -20.87 3.81 9.52
CA LEU A 27 -19.56 4.26 10.01
C LEU A 27 -18.39 3.50 9.37
N ARG A 28 -18.64 2.28 8.87
CA ARG A 28 -17.62 1.52 8.15
C ARG A 28 -17.07 2.26 6.93
N GLN A 29 -17.90 3.05 6.24
CA GLN A 29 -17.44 3.84 5.10
C GLN A 29 -16.49 4.95 5.53
N TYR A 30 -16.77 5.62 6.65
CA TYR A 30 -15.86 6.60 7.24
C TYR A 30 -14.54 5.94 7.68
N GLY A 31 -14.62 4.77 8.31
CA GLY A 31 -13.43 3.98 8.67
C GLY A 31 -12.60 3.58 7.45
N LYS A 32 -13.26 3.22 6.33
CA LYS A 32 -12.58 2.93 5.05
C LYS A 32 -11.87 4.18 4.53
N ALA A 33 -12.56 5.32 4.46
CA ALA A 33 -12.00 6.57 4.00
C ALA A 33 -10.79 7.01 4.83
N ALA A 34 -10.92 6.97 6.17
CA ALA A 34 -9.85 7.32 7.07
C ALA A 34 -8.64 6.38 6.91
N THR A 35 -8.86 5.06 6.84
CA THR A 35 -7.78 4.09 6.62
C THR A 35 -7.02 4.38 5.33
N LEU A 36 -7.71 4.60 4.22
CA LEU A 36 -7.10 4.82 2.91
C LEU A 36 -6.44 6.20 2.79
N ALA A 37 -7.09 7.24 3.33
CA ALA A 37 -6.56 8.60 3.27
C ALA A 37 -5.38 8.80 4.24
N LEU A 38 -5.52 8.35 5.50
CA LEU A 38 -4.55 8.61 6.56
C LEU A 38 -3.45 7.56 6.62
N GLY A 39 -3.71 6.33 6.17
CA GLY A 39 -2.74 5.22 6.18
C GLY A 39 -1.44 5.51 5.44
N TYR A 40 -1.50 6.41 4.47
CA TYR A 40 -0.36 6.88 3.68
C TYR A 40 -0.02 8.35 3.92
N GLY A 41 -0.34 8.86 5.13
CA GLY A 41 0.08 10.16 5.58
C GLY A 41 -0.73 11.33 5.04
N GLY A 42 -1.91 11.07 4.50
CA GLY A 42 -2.83 12.11 4.04
C GLY A 42 -3.14 13.16 5.13
N GLY A 43 -3.40 14.38 4.69
CA GLY A 43 -3.88 15.47 5.53
C GLY A 43 -5.40 15.54 5.55
N THR A 44 -5.92 16.66 6.09
CA THR A 44 -7.36 16.93 6.16
C THR A 44 -8.03 16.93 4.79
N SER A 45 -7.40 17.51 3.77
CA SER A 45 -7.90 17.51 2.40
C SER A 45 -8.07 16.10 1.80
N ALA A 46 -7.25 15.13 2.21
CA ALA A 46 -7.37 13.75 1.74
C ALA A 46 -8.62 13.06 2.29
N LEU A 47 -9.08 13.41 3.50
CA LEU A 47 -10.32 12.91 4.09
C LEU A 47 -11.54 13.37 3.28
N ILE A 48 -11.57 14.63 2.86
CA ILE A 48 -12.65 15.18 2.01
C ILE A 48 -12.62 14.52 0.62
N THR A 49 -11.42 14.41 0.02
CA THR A 49 -11.25 13.82 -1.32
C THR A 49 -11.65 12.34 -1.35
N ALA A 50 -11.51 11.63 -0.24
CA ALA A 50 -11.98 10.25 -0.10
C ALA A 50 -13.52 10.10 -0.19
N GLY A 51 -14.27 11.23 -0.19
CA GLY A 51 -15.69 11.29 -0.57
C GLY A 51 -16.68 10.85 0.50
N HIS A 52 -16.26 10.74 1.77
CA HIS A 52 -17.12 10.29 2.86
C HIS A 52 -17.32 11.32 3.99
N LEU A 53 -16.62 12.45 3.90
CA LEU A 53 -16.87 13.61 4.74
C LEU A 53 -17.37 14.77 3.86
N ASP A 54 -18.29 15.55 4.42
CA ASP A 54 -18.81 16.72 3.72
C ASP A 54 -17.68 17.74 3.48
N LYS A 55 -17.75 18.43 2.35
CA LYS A 55 -16.81 19.52 2.04
C LYS A 55 -16.89 20.66 3.05
N ASP A 56 -18.04 20.78 3.68
CA ASP A 56 -18.31 21.79 4.70
C ASP A 56 -17.94 21.35 6.13
N THR A 57 -17.34 20.13 6.28
CA THR A 57 -16.85 19.66 7.58
C THR A 57 -15.80 20.63 8.14
N PRO A 58 -15.96 21.14 9.36
CA PRO A 58 -15.03 22.07 9.97
C PRO A 58 -13.59 21.53 10.00
N GLU A 59 -12.61 22.39 9.72
CA GLU A 59 -11.20 21.98 9.69
C GLU A 59 -10.74 21.41 11.04
N GLU A 60 -11.27 21.91 12.16
CA GLU A 60 -10.97 21.41 13.50
C GLU A 60 -11.39 19.95 13.66
N GLU A 61 -12.56 19.57 13.15
CA GLU A 61 -13.04 18.18 13.18
C GLU A 61 -12.16 17.27 12.32
N LEU A 62 -11.77 17.73 11.11
CA LEU A 62 -10.87 17.01 10.23
C LEU A 62 -9.48 16.79 10.88
N LEU A 63 -8.99 17.81 11.61
CA LEU A 63 -7.74 17.74 12.36
C LEU A 63 -7.84 16.75 13.52
N ASP A 64 -8.97 16.73 14.24
CA ASP A 64 -9.22 15.79 15.34
C ASP A 64 -9.25 14.35 14.81
N ILE A 65 -10.01 14.05 13.75
CA ILE A 65 -10.05 12.74 13.09
C ILE A 65 -8.64 12.27 12.71
N ARG A 66 -7.85 13.14 12.04
CA ARG A 66 -6.47 12.83 11.67
C ARG A 66 -5.60 12.51 12.89
N ASN A 67 -5.71 13.31 13.95
CA ASN A 67 -4.91 13.18 15.15
C ASN A 67 -5.27 11.90 15.92
N ARG A 68 -6.54 11.61 16.11
CA ARG A 68 -7.04 10.35 16.72
C ARG A 68 -6.53 9.14 15.94
N TRP A 69 -6.61 9.17 14.61
CA TRP A 69 -6.10 8.07 13.79
C TRP A 69 -4.61 7.85 14.00
N ARG A 70 -3.81 8.91 14.00
CA ARG A 70 -2.35 8.81 14.21
C ARG A 70 -1.99 8.34 15.62
N GLN A 71 -2.73 8.73 16.62
CA GLN A 71 -2.57 8.26 18.01
C GLN A 71 -2.93 6.76 18.12
N ALA A 72 -3.97 6.32 17.45
CA ALA A 72 -4.38 4.92 17.43
C ALA A 72 -3.43 4.02 16.60
N ASN A 73 -2.63 4.60 15.69
CA ASN A 73 -1.74 3.87 14.78
C ASN A 73 -0.26 4.34 14.90
N PRO A 74 0.34 4.36 16.10
CA PRO A 74 1.69 4.92 16.31
C PRO A 74 2.77 4.14 15.55
N ALA A 75 2.63 2.83 15.40
CA ALA A 75 3.57 1.98 14.67
C ALA A 75 3.66 2.37 13.19
N ILE A 76 2.53 2.67 12.55
CA ILE A 76 2.47 3.11 11.15
C ILE A 76 3.16 4.47 11.00
N VAL A 77 2.84 5.42 11.88
CA VAL A 77 3.45 6.76 11.88
C VAL A 77 4.97 6.69 12.10
N GLN A 78 5.42 5.83 13.02
CA GLN A 78 6.83 5.61 13.25
C GLN A 78 7.52 4.97 12.05
N PHE A 79 6.85 4.03 11.38
CA PHE A 79 7.39 3.39 10.19
C PHE A 79 7.61 4.39 9.06
N TRP A 80 6.69 5.35 8.82
CA TRP A 80 6.93 6.43 7.85
C TRP A 80 8.22 7.21 8.13
N ARG A 81 8.42 7.58 9.40
CA ARG A 81 9.63 8.34 9.82
C ARG A 81 10.89 7.51 9.60
N THR A 82 10.84 6.25 9.94
CA THR A 82 11.98 5.33 9.79
C THR A 82 12.34 5.12 8.33
N VAL A 83 11.34 4.90 7.46
CA VAL A 83 11.52 4.78 6.01
C VAL A 83 12.10 6.06 5.41
N GLU A 84 11.59 7.23 5.82
CA GLU A 84 12.11 8.51 5.33
C GLU A 84 13.56 8.74 5.75
N ALA A 85 13.88 8.47 7.00
CA ALA A 85 15.23 8.63 7.52
C ALA A 85 16.23 7.72 6.79
N ALA A 86 15.87 6.45 6.58
CA ALA A 86 16.70 5.49 5.86
C ALA A 86 16.93 5.92 4.40
N ALA A 87 15.88 6.34 3.70
CA ALA A 87 15.98 6.81 2.33
C ALA A 87 16.82 8.10 2.22
N LYS A 88 16.61 9.09 3.09
CA LYS A 88 17.43 10.32 3.16
C LYS A 88 18.90 9.99 3.42
N GLN A 89 19.17 9.10 4.38
CA GLN A 89 20.52 8.70 4.72
C GLN A 89 21.20 7.98 3.54
N ALA A 90 20.52 7.06 2.86
CA ALA A 90 21.05 6.38 1.69
C ALA A 90 21.39 7.38 0.56
N VAL A 91 20.51 8.33 0.27
CA VAL A 91 20.73 9.36 -0.76
C VAL A 91 21.88 10.29 -0.39
N ALA A 92 21.94 10.77 0.86
CA ALA A 92 22.93 11.77 1.28
C ALA A 92 24.33 11.17 1.46
N THR A 93 24.45 9.92 1.89
CA THR A 93 25.74 9.33 2.30
C THR A 93 26.20 8.18 1.42
N GLY A 94 25.36 7.66 0.53
CA GLY A 94 25.63 6.45 -0.26
C GLY A 94 25.68 5.14 0.57
N ARG A 95 25.33 5.20 1.85
CA ARG A 95 25.34 4.02 2.74
C ARG A 95 24.18 3.08 2.41
N TYR A 96 24.45 1.78 2.54
CA TYR A 96 23.43 0.74 2.55
C TYR A 96 22.75 0.69 3.92
N ILE A 97 21.43 0.84 3.97
CA ILE A 97 20.64 0.92 5.21
C ILE A 97 19.61 -0.19 5.22
N GLU A 98 19.67 -1.08 6.19
CA GLU A 98 18.67 -2.12 6.38
C GLU A 98 17.63 -1.74 7.42
N LEU A 99 16.38 -2.12 7.15
CA LEU A 99 15.24 -2.00 8.06
C LEU A 99 14.53 -3.35 8.20
N GLN A 100 13.77 -3.50 9.29
CA GLN A 100 12.92 -4.67 9.53
C GLN A 100 13.70 -6.00 9.46
N ASN A 101 14.85 -6.06 10.14
CA ASN A 101 15.73 -7.24 10.16
C ASN A 101 16.13 -7.68 8.74
N GLY A 102 16.50 -6.73 7.88
CA GLY A 102 16.93 -7.01 6.50
C GLY A 102 15.78 -7.25 5.50
N ARG A 103 14.51 -7.17 5.92
CA ARG A 103 13.37 -7.31 4.99
C ARG A 103 13.27 -6.15 3.99
N LEU A 104 13.73 -4.97 4.38
CA LEU A 104 13.87 -3.80 3.51
C LEU A 104 15.31 -3.32 3.52
N ALA A 105 15.79 -2.83 2.38
CA ALA A 105 17.08 -2.14 2.33
C ALA A 105 17.03 -0.96 1.37
N PHE A 106 17.73 0.10 1.74
CA PHE A 106 17.84 1.35 0.99
C PHE A 106 19.28 1.54 0.58
N ALA A 107 19.52 1.81 -0.70
CA ALA A 107 20.84 2.04 -1.23
C ALA A 107 20.82 3.12 -2.31
N ARG A 108 21.95 3.80 -2.51
CA ARG A 108 22.21 4.61 -3.69
C ARG A 108 23.07 3.78 -4.63
N GLU A 109 22.54 3.46 -5.80
CA GLU A 109 23.19 2.59 -6.78
C GLU A 109 23.35 3.33 -8.10
N CYS A 110 24.51 3.15 -8.74
CA CYS A 110 24.77 3.66 -10.07
C CYS A 110 24.79 2.50 -11.08
N ASP A 111 24.07 2.65 -12.18
CA ASP A 111 24.14 1.68 -13.28
C ASP A 111 25.52 1.82 -13.97
N PRO A 112 26.35 0.76 -13.95
CA PRO A 112 27.70 0.83 -14.52
C PRO A 112 27.72 1.00 -16.05
N LYS A 113 26.58 0.74 -16.74
CA LYS A 113 26.51 0.82 -18.20
C LYS A 113 26.30 2.23 -18.70
N ASN A 114 25.55 3.05 -17.99
CA ASN A 114 25.16 4.39 -18.45
C ASN A 114 25.39 5.49 -17.40
N GLY A 115 25.90 5.16 -16.22
CA GLY A 115 26.13 6.10 -15.13
C GLY A 115 24.84 6.63 -14.47
N GLN A 116 23.70 6.00 -14.73
CA GLN A 116 22.42 6.42 -14.17
C GLN A 116 22.36 6.12 -12.67
N ASP A 117 22.06 7.12 -11.88
CA ASP A 117 22.00 7.05 -10.41
C ASP A 117 20.57 6.76 -9.92
N PHE A 118 20.44 5.92 -8.90
CA PHE A 118 19.16 5.49 -8.33
C PHE A 118 19.21 5.46 -6.81
N LEU A 119 18.14 5.92 -6.16
CA LEU A 119 17.76 5.37 -4.86
C LEU A 119 17.01 4.07 -5.11
N THR A 120 17.52 2.97 -4.58
CA THR A 120 16.86 1.66 -4.64
C THR A 120 16.27 1.31 -3.29
N ILE A 121 15.11 0.68 -3.29
CA ILE A 121 14.49 0.08 -2.11
C ILE A 121 14.29 -1.40 -2.41
N ARG A 122 15.10 -2.25 -1.77
CA ARG A 122 14.97 -3.71 -1.87
C ARG A 122 13.79 -4.18 -1.02
N LEU A 123 12.88 -4.90 -1.62
CA LEU A 123 11.69 -5.48 -1.02
C LEU A 123 11.97 -6.86 -0.41
N PRO A 124 11.07 -7.42 0.42
CA PRO A 124 11.28 -8.71 1.09
C PRO A 124 11.55 -9.88 0.13
N ASN A 125 10.99 -9.87 -1.07
CA ASN A 125 11.25 -10.90 -2.11
C ASN A 125 12.54 -10.67 -2.90
N GLY A 126 13.31 -9.63 -2.60
CA GLY A 126 14.55 -9.27 -3.30
C GLY A 126 14.36 -8.29 -4.49
N ARG A 127 13.14 -8.05 -4.96
CA ARG A 127 12.86 -7.06 -6.01
C ARG A 127 13.15 -5.64 -5.50
N LYS A 128 13.50 -4.72 -6.40
CA LYS A 128 13.82 -3.34 -6.05
C LYS A 128 12.84 -2.35 -6.66
N LEU A 129 12.48 -1.32 -5.90
CA LEU A 129 11.93 -0.07 -6.42
C LEU A 129 13.08 0.87 -6.77
N HIS A 130 12.94 1.66 -7.84
CA HIS A 130 13.98 2.56 -8.33
C HIS A 130 13.46 3.99 -8.45
N TYR A 131 14.21 4.94 -7.91
CA TYR A 131 13.96 6.38 -8.01
C TYR A 131 15.14 7.03 -8.69
N VAL A 132 14.91 7.59 -9.86
CA VAL A 132 15.96 8.06 -10.79
C VAL A 132 16.58 9.37 -10.32
N ASN A 133 17.92 9.49 -10.36
CA ASN A 133 18.69 10.71 -10.00
C ASN A 133 18.25 11.30 -8.65
N PRO A 134 18.33 10.53 -7.56
CA PRO A 134 17.89 10.98 -6.25
C PRO A 134 18.81 12.08 -5.69
N HIS A 135 18.22 13.11 -5.09
CA HIS A 135 18.94 14.14 -4.36
C HIS A 135 18.12 14.71 -3.22
N ILE A 136 18.78 15.34 -2.27
CA ILE A 136 18.09 16.06 -1.20
C ILE A 136 17.80 17.47 -1.72
N GLY A 137 16.54 17.76 -1.91
CA GLY A 137 16.00 19.07 -2.25
C GLY A 137 15.26 19.71 -1.06
N THR A 138 14.52 20.76 -1.33
CA THR A 138 13.71 21.47 -0.34
C THR A 138 12.23 21.35 -0.73
N ASN A 139 11.39 20.93 0.21
CA ASN A 139 9.96 20.85 -0.01
C ASN A 139 9.30 22.24 0.07
N ARG A 140 8.00 22.30 -0.25
CA ARG A 140 7.20 23.55 -0.17
C ARG A 140 7.13 24.17 1.22
N PHE A 141 7.56 23.47 2.28
CA PHE A 141 7.60 23.95 3.65
C PHE A 141 9.03 24.36 4.10
N GLY A 142 10.00 24.43 3.18
CA GLY A 142 11.38 24.76 3.50
C GLY A 142 12.19 23.65 4.16
N GLN A 143 11.66 22.44 4.23
CA GLN A 143 12.34 21.29 4.85
C GLN A 143 13.03 20.41 3.80
N GLY A 144 14.13 19.75 4.20
CA GLY A 144 14.83 18.80 3.33
C GLY A 144 13.92 17.63 2.93
N SER A 145 13.80 17.36 1.63
CA SER A 145 12.99 16.31 1.05
C SER A 145 13.76 15.51 0.01
N ILE A 146 13.33 14.28 -0.25
CA ILE A 146 13.92 13.47 -1.32
C ILE A 146 13.26 13.85 -2.63
N CYS A 147 14.08 14.27 -3.59
CA CYS A 147 13.65 14.55 -4.95
C CYS A 147 14.24 13.51 -5.90
N TYR A 148 13.50 13.19 -6.97
CA TYR A 148 13.90 12.24 -7.99
C TYR A 148 13.23 12.57 -9.33
N TRP A 149 13.77 12.08 -10.44
CA TRP A 149 13.16 12.26 -11.74
C TRP A 149 12.13 11.17 -12.02
N GLY A 150 10.95 11.56 -12.46
CA GLY A 150 9.87 10.66 -12.77
C GLY A 150 8.77 11.30 -13.60
N GLN A 151 7.82 10.48 -14.06
CA GLN A 151 6.65 10.97 -14.77
C GLN A 151 5.59 11.48 -13.80
N ASN A 152 5.24 12.75 -13.91
CA ASN A 152 4.13 13.32 -13.17
C ASN A 152 2.80 12.71 -13.65
N GLN A 153 2.02 12.15 -12.74
CA GLN A 153 0.80 11.39 -13.08
C GLN A 153 -0.32 12.27 -13.66
N GLN A 154 -0.34 13.54 -13.33
CA GLN A 154 -1.35 14.49 -13.84
C GLN A 154 -0.94 15.07 -15.19
N THR A 155 0.28 15.62 -15.28
CA THR A 155 0.74 16.31 -16.48
C THR A 155 1.36 15.38 -17.51
N LYS A 156 1.66 14.11 -17.14
CA LYS A 156 2.37 13.09 -17.94
C LYS A 156 3.78 13.50 -18.38
N LYS A 157 4.30 14.62 -17.87
CA LYS A 157 5.65 15.10 -18.17
C LYS A 157 6.69 14.44 -17.28
N TRP A 158 7.87 14.19 -17.82
CA TRP A 158 9.05 13.78 -17.08
C TRP A 158 9.65 15.01 -16.38
N THR A 159 9.70 14.96 -15.04
CA THR A 159 10.10 16.10 -14.22
C THR A 159 10.65 15.65 -12.87
N VAL A 160 11.20 16.59 -12.12
CA VAL A 160 11.56 16.35 -10.72
C VAL A 160 10.30 16.22 -9.88
N LEU A 161 10.21 15.12 -9.16
CA LEU A 161 9.14 14.78 -8.21
C LEU A 161 9.72 14.75 -6.80
N GLU A 162 8.86 15.04 -5.84
CA GLU A 162 9.18 14.98 -4.43
C GLU A 162 8.55 13.74 -3.80
N THR A 163 9.28 13.10 -2.85
CA THR A 163 8.75 11.99 -2.06
C THR A 163 9.13 12.13 -0.58
N TYR A 164 8.39 11.42 0.25
CA TYR A 164 8.49 11.48 1.70
C TYR A 164 8.10 10.13 2.31
N GLY A 165 8.31 9.95 3.61
CA GLY A 165 8.23 8.66 4.27
C GLY A 165 6.93 7.91 4.06
N SER A 166 5.78 8.55 4.22
CA SER A 166 4.48 7.88 4.02
C SER A 166 4.23 7.53 2.55
N LYS A 167 4.71 8.34 1.57
CA LYS A 167 4.61 8.01 0.14
C LYS A 167 5.52 6.84 -0.24
N LEU A 168 6.73 6.80 0.31
CA LEU A 168 7.62 5.64 0.14
C LEU A 168 7.01 4.38 0.77
N THR A 169 6.39 4.49 1.95
CA THR A 169 5.68 3.39 2.61
C THR A 169 4.51 2.88 1.76
N GLU A 170 3.72 3.78 1.15
CA GLU A 170 2.68 3.41 0.19
C GLU A 170 3.25 2.58 -0.96
N ASN A 171 4.32 3.07 -1.61
CA ASN A 171 4.95 2.38 -2.73
C ASN A 171 5.49 0.99 -2.32
N ILE A 172 6.12 0.88 -1.15
CA ILE A 172 6.60 -0.39 -0.59
C ILE A 172 5.43 -1.36 -0.37
N THR A 173 4.38 -0.91 0.31
CA THR A 173 3.22 -1.75 0.64
C THR A 173 2.51 -2.26 -0.61
N GLN A 174 2.26 -1.38 -1.58
CA GLN A 174 1.62 -1.76 -2.84
C GLN A 174 2.51 -2.72 -3.66
N ALA A 175 3.83 -2.49 -3.66
CA ALA A 175 4.76 -3.37 -4.34
C ALA A 175 4.82 -4.76 -3.70
N VAL A 176 4.83 -4.85 -2.37
CA VAL A 176 4.78 -6.13 -1.64
C VAL A 176 3.45 -6.86 -1.92
N ALA A 177 2.32 -6.17 -1.92
CA ALA A 177 1.02 -6.76 -2.27
C ALA A 177 1.03 -7.33 -3.71
N ARG A 178 1.61 -6.58 -4.66
CA ARG A 178 1.79 -7.05 -6.04
C ARG A 178 2.70 -8.28 -6.13
N ASP A 179 3.74 -8.36 -5.29
CA ASP A 179 4.65 -9.52 -5.24
C ASP A 179 3.94 -10.76 -4.71
N CYS A 180 3.07 -10.62 -3.69
CA CYS A 180 2.22 -11.71 -3.21
C CYS A 180 1.31 -12.25 -4.31
N LEU A 181 0.65 -11.37 -5.07
CA LEU A 181 -0.21 -11.78 -6.17
C LEU A 181 0.59 -12.46 -7.29
N ALA A 182 1.77 -11.93 -7.64
CA ALA A 182 2.61 -12.50 -8.69
C ALA A 182 3.03 -13.94 -8.37
N GLU A 183 3.42 -14.22 -7.12
CA GLU A 183 3.75 -15.57 -6.67
C GLU A 183 2.51 -16.47 -6.63
N THR A 184 1.37 -15.93 -6.22
CA THR A 184 0.09 -16.66 -6.21
C THR A 184 -0.32 -17.09 -7.62
N ILE A 185 -0.19 -16.21 -8.62
CA ILE A 185 -0.46 -16.54 -10.03
C ILE A 185 0.41 -17.71 -10.48
N GLN A 186 1.71 -17.70 -10.18
CA GLN A 186 2.62 -18.80 -10.52
C GLN A 186 2.21 -20.13 -9.86
N ARG A 187 1.74 -20.10 -8.61
CA ARG A 187 1.25 -21.27 -7.90
C ARG A 187 -0.04 -21.82 -8.51
N LEU A 188 -0.96 -20.94 -8.91
CA LEU A 188 -2.21 -21.32 -9.57
C LEU A 188 -1.95 -21.97 -10.92
N GLU A 189 -1.09 -21.38 -11.75
CA GLU A 189 -0.67 -21.96 -13.04
C GLU A 189 0.00 -23.33 -12.87
N ALA A 190 0.91 -23.46 -11.88
CA ALA A 190 1.57 -24.74 -11.58
C ALA A 190 0.59 -25.80 -11.07
N ALA A 191 -0.53 -25.41 -10.48
CA ALA A 191 -1.59 -26.30 -10.02
C ALA A 191 -2.63 -26.62 -11.12
N GLY A 192 -2.46 -26.10 -12.34
CA GLY A 192 -3.35 -26.35 -13.49
C GLY A 192 -4.57 -25.44 -13.54
N PHE A 193 -4.58 -24.30 -12.83
CA PHE A 193 -5.61 -23.29 -12.89
C PHE A 193 -5.15 -22.14 -13.81
N PRO A 194 -5.63 -22.07 -15.09
CA PRO A 194 -5.17 -21.06 -16.05
C PRO A 194 -5.67 -19.67 -15.68
N VAL A 195 -4.76 -18.75 -15.34
CA VAL A 195 -5.07 -17.36 -15.02
C VAL A 195 -5.09 -16.54 -16.31
N VAL A 196 -6.27 -16.16 -16.78
CA VAL A 196 -6.41 -15.40 -18.03
C VAL A 196 -6.10 -13.92 -17.87
N PHE A 197 -6.39 -13.32 -16.72
CA PHE A 197 -5.96 -11.98 -16.34
C PHE A 197 -6.10 -11.75 -14.82
N HIS A 198 -5.62 -10.63 -14.34
CA HIS A 198 -5.76 -10.18 -12.95
C HIS A 198 -6.15 -8.70 -12.89
N ILE A 199 -6.85 -8.31 -11.84
CA ILE A 199 -7.23 -6.92 -11.56
C ILE A 199 -6.84 -6.63 -10.11
N HIS A 200 -5.88 -5.73 -9.90
CA HIS A 200 -5.36 -5.38 -8.56
C HIS A 200 -4.92 -6.59 -7.73
N ASP A 201 -5.77 -7.09 -6.84
CA ASP A 201 -5.60 -8.22 -5.93
C ASP A 201 -6.47 -9.44 -6.30
N GLU A 202 -7.17 -9.39 -7.43
CA GLU A 202 -8.08 -10.39 -7.95
C GLU A 202 -7.45 -11.14 -9.12
N VAL A 203 -7.69 -12.44 -9.20
CA VAL A 203 -7.34 -13.28 -10.37
C VAL A 203 -8.62 -13.80 -11.03
N VAL A 204 -8.58 -13.88 -12.35
CA VAL A 204 -9.66 -14.47 -13.15
C VAL A 204 -9.12 -15.72 -13.82
N ILE A 205 -9.80 -16.84 -13.58
CA ILE A 205 -9.47 -18.15 -14.11
C ILE A 205 -10.61 -18.57 -15.03
N ASP A 206 -10.29 -18.99 -16.24
CA ASP A 206 -11.22 -19.63 -17.16
C ASP A 206 -10.95 -21.13 -17.20
N ALA A 207 -11.88 -21.90 -16.65
CA ALA A 207 -11.70 -23.35 -16.51
C ALA A 207 -13.03 -24.09 -16.79
N SER A 208 -12.92 -25.29 -17.37
CA SER A 208 -14.07 -26.16 -17.51
C SER A 208 -14.66 -26.57 -16.15
N PRO A 209 -15.94 -26.90 -16.07
CA PRO A 209 -16.57 -27.33 -14.81
C PRO A 209 -15.89 -28.50 -14.12
N GLU A 210 -15.19 -29.37 -14.87
CA GLU A 210 -14.48 -30.53 -14.34
C GLU A 210 -13.19 -30.12 -13.62
N VAL A 211 -12.57 -29.00 -14.03
CA VAL A 211 -11.33 -28.46 -13.47
C VAL A 211 -11.61 -27.38 -12.43
N ALA A 212 -12.75 -26.67 -12.57
CA ALA A 212 -13.12 -25.56 -11.70
C ALA A 212 -13.29 -26.03 -10.25
N ASN A 213 -12.38 -25.60 -9.38
CA ASN A 213 -12.39 -25.91 -7.94
C ASN A 213 -12.08 -24.65 -7.14
N LEU A 214 -13.11 -23.88 -6.82
CA LEU A 214 -13.00 -22.62 -6.08
C LEU A 214 -12.28 -22.79 -4.75
N THR A 215 -12.59 -23.84 -3.99
CA THR A 215 -11.96 -24.11 -2.69
C THR A 215 -10.45 -24.34 -2.83
N ALA A 216 -10.02 -25.06 -3.87
CA ALA A 216 -8.59 -25.28 -4.14
C ALA A 216 -7.90 -23.96 -4.54
N VAL A 217 -8.51 -23.15 -5.38
CA VAL A 217 -8.01 -21.82 -5.77
C VAL A 217 -7.85 -20.92 -4.54
N GLU A 218 -8.90 -20.79 -3.72
CA GLU A 218 -8.84 -20.00 -2.49
C GLU A 218 -7.76 -20.50 -1.52
N LYS A 219 -7.58 -21.82 -1.39
CA LYS A 219 -6.53 -22.41 -0.55
C LYS A 219 -5.14 -22.01 -1.03
N ILE A 220 -4.90 -21.98 -2.34
CA ILE A 220 -3.62 -21.54 -2.92
C ILE A 220 -3.42 -20.04 -2.69
N MET A 221 -4.44 -19.24 -2.89
CA MET A 221 -4.37 -17.79 -2.69
C MET A 221 -4.13 -17.38 -1.23
N LYS A 222 -4.60 -18.19 -0.27
CA LYS A 222 -4.39 -17.98 1.17
C LYS A 222 -2.98 -18.37 1.65
N GLN A 223 -2.17 -19.03 0.82
CA GLN A 223 -0.81 -19.43 1.21
C GLN A 223 0.13 -18.22 1.24
N PRO A 224 0.78 -17.94 2.37
CA PRO A 224 1.79 -16.88 2.42
C PRO A 224 3.01 -17.23 1.55
N PRO A 225 3.69 -16.22 1.00
CA PRO A 225 4.93 -16.44 0.27
C PRO A 225 6.07 -16.85 1.22
N GLY A 226 7.06 -17.60 0.71
CA GLY A 226 8.17 -18.08 1.51
C GLY A 226 9.01 -16.99 2.17
N TRP A 227 9.06 -15.80 1.57
CA TRP A 227 9.75 -14.62 2.10
C TRP A 227 8.94 -13.84 3.16
N ALA A 228 7.66 -14.18 3.37
CA ALA A 228 6.78 -13.63 4.40
C ALA A 228 5.84 -14.71 4.97
N PRO A 229 6.37 -15.75 5.65
CA PRO A 229 5.57 -16.91 6.09
C PRO A 229 4.50 -16.56 7.13
N ASP A 230 4.67 -15.46 7.86
CA ASP A 230 3.75 -15.01 8.90
C ASP A 230 2.68 -14.04 8.37
N LEU A 231 2.63 -13.77 7.05
CA LEU A 231 1.68 -12.84 6.48
C LEU A 231 0.27 -13.46 6.44
N PRO A 232 -0.72 -12.88 7.15
CA PRO A 232 -2.07 -13.42 7.20
C PRO A 232 -2.84 -13.08 5.92
N LEU A 233 -2.69 -13.90 4.89
CA LEU A 233 -3.45 -13.76 3.65
C LEU A 233 -4.83 -14.42 3.78
N ASN A 234 -5.82 -13.82 3.14
CA ASN A 234 -7.14 -14.41 2.93
C ASN A 234 -7.61 -14.17 1.51
N ALA A 235 -8.48 -15.03 1.00
CA ALA A 235 -9.10 -14.90 -0.30
C ALA A 235 -10.53 -15.44 -0.21
N ASP A 236 -11.43 -14.77 -0.90
CA ASP A 236 -12.80 -15.20 -1.12
C ASP A 236 -13.04 -15.15 -2.64
N GLY A 237 -13.87 -16.06 -3.17
CA GLY A 237 -14.11 -16.13 -4.59
C GLY A 237 -15.55 -16.56 -4.91
N TRP A 238 -15.88 -16.46 -6.19
CA TRP A 238 -17.15 -16.95 -6.74
C TRP A 238 -16.94 -17.52 -8.14
N THR A 239 -17.92 -18.27 -8.61
CA THR A 239 -17.96 -18.79 -9.98
C THR A 239 -19.13 -18.18 -10.73
N ASN A 240 -18.91 -17.91 -12.02
CA ASN A 240 -19.95 -17.39 -12.90
C ASN A 240 -19.67 -17.85 -14.35
N PRO A 241 -20.67 -18.05 -15.21
CA PRO A 241 -20.46 -18.45 -16.61
C PRO A 241 -19.82 -17.37 -17.47
N PHE A 242 -19.71 -16.13 -16.99
CA PHE A 242 -19.03 -15.01 -17.66
C PHE A 242 -18.36 -14.09 -16.63
N PHE A 243 -17.36 -13.33 -17.05
CA PHE A 243 -16.73 -12.34 -16.18
C PHE A 243 -17.75 -11.30 -15.71
N LYS A 244 -17.84 -11.15 -14.40
CA LYS A 244 -18.67 -10.16 -13.72
C LYS A 244 -17.89 -9.59 -12.56
N LYS A 245 -17.88 -8.28 -12.43
CA LYS A 245 -17.37 -7.59 -11.27
C LYS A 245 -18.50 -7.39 -10.27
N ASP A 246 -18.22 -7.63 -8.97
CA ASP A 246 -19.17 -7.32 -7.88
C ASP A 246 -19.46 -5.81 -7.75
#